data_b5aa8af6e32e7c9045be0e75d01e86f6
#
_entry.id   b5aa8af6e32e7c9045be0e75d01e86f6
#
_cell.length_a   1.000
_cell.length_b   1.000
_cell.length_c   1.000
_cell.angle_alpha   90.00
_cell.angle_beta   90.00
_cell.angle_gamma   90.00
#
_symmetry.space_group_name_H-M   'P 1'
#
loop_
_entity.id
_entity.type
_entity.pdbx_description
1 polymer ?
#
loop_
_entity_poly.entity_id
_entity_poly.type
_entity_poly.pdbx_seq_one_letter_code
_entity_poly.pdbx_strand_id
1 'polypeptide(L)'
;MADNLNKSKIMQRVTNDKYALVVEANDPNFRLDATSELLNGAGAKQVETCYEEYQPEDPPFLFWQIVVLLTVLALIPMALVFKSSFSVSDAEPLRIDHGMMFQQKVKAQSKSPEGTLHGDVSTQPYVEGAIRYGSTEDEHFDKGKVNGQFVNGFPAKLKDKLDMDMMVRGHRQFTIYCSVCHGAAGYGDGMVHRIATERAASGDVTNLSLWVPPKSMHDPLIASKPDGEIFDTITNGKNKMLGYGYRLTPEDRWAIVLYVRALQKSQKGKVAETGPAKTTPASTASR
;
A
#
# COMPACT_ATOMS: atom_id res chain seq x y z
N MET A 1 -16.33 54.60 37.49
CA MET A 1 -17.22 55.29 38.47
C MET A 1 -17.89 56.56 37.94
N ALA A 2 -17.20 57.48 37.31
CA ALA A 2 -17.82 58.75 36.86
C ALA A 2 -18.89 58.60 35.76
N ASP A 3 -18.80 57.60 34.88
CA ASP A 3 -19.66 57.49 33.68
C ASP A 3 -21.10 57.08 34.02
N ASN A 4 -21.31 56.24 35.02
CA ASN A 4 -22.67 55.77 35.41
C ASN A 4 -23.43 56.79 36.21
N LEU A 5 -22.70 57.65 36.96
CA LEU A 5 -23.31 58.77 37.65
C LEU A 5 -23.88 59.80 36.67
N ASN A 6 -23.19 60.04 35.56
CA ASN A 6 -23.65 61.00 34.53
C ASN A 6 -24.90 60.53 33.78
N LYS A 7 -25.18 59.23 33.76
CA LYS A 7 -26.40 58.64 33.14
C LYS A 7 -27.63 58.68 34.02
N SER A 8 -27.48 58.97 35.29
CA SER A 8 -28.59 59.05 36.22
C SER A 8 -29.50 60.26 35.91
N LYS A 9 -30.81 60.07 36.02
CA LYS A 9 -31.79 61.13 35.76
C LYS A 9 -31.66 62.29 36.75
N ILE A 10 -31.16 62.04 37.95
CA ILE A 10 -30.93 63.09 38.95
C ILE A 10 -29.78 63.96 38.56
N MET A 11 -28.66 63.39 38.08
CA MET A 11 -27.48 64.15 37.69
C MET A 11 -27.71 65.06 36.51
N GLN A 12 -28.61 64.68 35.59
CA GLN A 12 -28.99 65.57 34.49
C GLN A 12 -29.66 66.87 34.93
N ARG A 13 -30.20 66.93 36.14
CA ARG A 13 -30.87 68.09 36.71
C ARG A 13 -29.99 68.91 37.69
N VAL A 14 -28.79 68.41 38.01
CA VAL A 14 -27.89 69.00 39.02
C VAL A 14 -27.02 70.14 38.45
N THR A 15 -27.07 70.33 37.13
CA THR A 15 -26.13 71.24 36.45
C THR A 15 -26.28 72.75 36.73
N ASN A 16 -27.42 73.23 37.25
CA ASN A 16 -27.66 74.66 37.36
C ASN A 16 -28.06 75.17 38.77
N ASP A 17 -28.85 74.44 39.54
CA ASP A 17 -29.48 74.95 40.76
C ASP A 17 -29.72 73.90 41.84
N LYS A 18 -29.15 72.71 41.74
CA LYS A 18 -29.37 71.61 42.67
C LYS A 18 -28.06 70.94 43.08
N TYR A 19 -28.03 70.40 44.27
CA TYR A 19 -26.94 69.64 44.81
C TYR A 19 -27.31 68.17 44.84
N ALA A 20 -26.37 67.29 44.52
CA ALA A 20 -26.49 65.85 44.73
C ALA A 20 -25.46 65.38 45.75
N LEU A 21 -25.89 64.59 46.67
CA LEU A 21 -25.01 63.84 47.58
C LEU A 21 -24.91 62.40 47.06
N VAL A 22 -23.69 61.97 46.81
CA VAL A 22 -23.39 60.61 46.37
C VAL A 22 -22.83 59.85 47.58
N VAL A 23 -23.45 58.72 47.95
CA VAL A 23 -22.96 57.79 48.94
C VAL A 23 -22.46 56.55 48.23
N GLU A 24 -21.17 56.26 48.35
CA GLU A 24 -20.59 55.06 47.78
C GLU A 24 -20.84 53.83 48.62
N ALA A 25 -21.19 52.73 47.99
CA ALA A 25 -21.49 51.45 48.65
C ALA A 25 -20.23 50.66 49.07
N ASN A 26 -19.02 51.27 48.97
CA ASN A 26 -17.75 50.65 49.38
C ASN A 26 -17.56 50.61 50.93
N ASP A 27 -18.43 51.26 51.69
CA ASP A 27 -18.39 51.19 53.15
C ASP A 27 -18.91 49.83 53.64
N PRO A 28 -18.16 49.09 54.47
CA PRO A 28 -18.60 47.83 55.03
C PRO A 28 -19.88 47.88 55.86
N ASN A 29 -20.23 49.06 56.33
CA ASN A 29 -21.46 49.32 57.07
C ASN A 29 -22.62 49.80 56.21
N PHE A 30 -22.41 49.98 54.92
CA PHE A 30 -23.44 50.43 53.96
C PHE A 30 -24.61 49.45 53.92
N ARG A 31 -25.80 49.95 54.17
CA ARG A 31 -27.08 49.23 53.98
C ARG A 31 -27.99 50.13 53.16
N LEU A 32 -28.39 49.65 52.00
CA LEU A 32 -29.19 50.39 51.03
C LEU A 32 -30.45 50.98 51.69
N ASP A 33 -31.17 50.14 52.43
CA ASP A 33 -32.43 50.53 53.08
C ASP A 33 -32.21 51.59 54.20
N ALA A 34 -31.26 51.39 55.09
CA ALA A 34 -30.93 52.34 56.14
C ALA A 34 -30.39 53.66 55.65
N THR A 35 -29.54 53.62 54.60
CA THR A 35 -29.00 54.83 53.94
C THR A 35 -30.07 55.60 53.18
N SER A 36 -30.98 54.93 52.48
CA SER A 36 -32.11 55.59 51.85
C SER A 36 -33.09 56.23 52.82
N GLU A 37 -33.35 55.59 53.94
CA GLU A 37 -34.20 56.13 55.02
C GLU A 37 -33.54 57.37 55.68
N LEU A 38 -32.26 57.30 55.96
CA LEU A 38 -31.50 58.38 56.49
C LEU A 38 -31.46 59.59 55.59
N LEU A 39 -31.24 59.39 54.25
CA LEU A 39 -31.26 60.45 53.24
C LEU A 39 -32.64 61.11 53.16
N ASN A 40 -33.69 60.29 53.17
CA ASN A 40 -35.05 60.80 53.11
C ASN A 40 -35.38 61.58 54.45
N GLY A 41 -34.94 61.06 55.56
CA GLY A 41 -35.09 61.75 56.87
C GLY A 41 -34.31 63.05 56.97
N ALA A 42 -33.20 63.16 56.27
CA ALA A 42 -32.39 64.38 56.18
C ALA A 42 -32.93 65.42 55.15
N GLY A 43 -34.08 65.11 54.51
CA GLY A 43 -34.76 66.08 53.66
C GLY A 43 -34.36 65.92 52.15
N ALA A 44 -33.86 64.82 51.76
CA ALA A 44 -33.59 64.56 50.30
C ALA A 44 -34.89 64.56 49.52
N LYS A 45 -34.94 65.31 48.45
CA LYS A 45 -36.12 65.40 47.59
C LYS A 45 -36.31 64.20 46.70
N GLN A 46 -35.23 63.50 46.38
CA GLN A 46 -35.23 62.30 45.56
C GLN A 46 -33.96 61.47 45.85
N VAL A 47 -34.14 60.17 46.08
CA VAL A 47 -33.07 59.21 46.29
C VAL A 47 -33.12 58.19 45.13
N GLU A 48 -32.01 57.99 44.45
CA GLU A 48 -31.89 57.07 43.33
C GLU A 48 -30.70 56.18 43.57
N THR A 49 -30.86 54.88 43.31
CA THR A 49 -29.77 53.92 43.36
C THR A 49 -29.17 53.73 42.00
N CYS A 50 -27.89 53.99 41.88
CA CYS A 50 -27.14 53.75 40.66
C CYS A 50 -26.37 52.42 40.79
N TYR A 51 -26.70 51.46 39.98
CA TYR A 51 -25.93 50.20 39.93
C TYR A 51 -24.78 50.32 38.94
N GLU A 52 -23.62 49.85 39.31
CA GLU A 52 -22.49 49.74 38.39
C GLU A 52 -22.79 48.61 37.39
N GLU A 53 -22.95 48.94 36.15
CA GLU A 53 -23.14 47.94 35.07
C GLU A 53 -21.79 47.26 34.84
N TYR A 54 -21.73 45.93 35.12
CA TYR A 54 -20.56 45.13 34.88
C TYR A 54 -20.32 45.13 33.37
N GLN A 55 -19.30 45.86 32.94
CA GLN A 55 -18.76 45.75 31.58
C GLN A 55 -17.59 44.77 31.65
N PRO A 56 -17.71 43.59 30.99
CA PRO A 56 -16.58 42.67 30.89
C PRO A 56 -15.43 43.40 30.20
N GLU A 57 -14.29 43.47 30.90
CA GLU A 57 -13.08 44.04 30.29
C GLU A 57 -12.70 43.18 29.08
N ASP A 58 -12.46 43.79 27.92
CA ASP A 58 -11.96 43.13 26.76
C ASP A 58 -10.63 42.45 27.11
N PRO A 59 -10.45 41.17 26.72
CA PRO A 59 -9.22 40.48 27.02
C PRO A 59 -8.02 41.23 26.40
N PRO A 60 -6.90 41.28 27.10
CA PRO A 60 -5.73 42.06 26.66
C PRO A 60 -5.27 41.58 25.27
N PHE A 61 -4.79 42.47 24.46
CA PHE A 61 -4.30 42.18 23.09
C PHE A 61 -3.34 41.00 23.04
N LEU A 62 -2.51 40.83 24.06
CA LEU A 62 -1.61 39.67 24.22
C LEU A 62 -2.38 38.32 24.24
N PHE A 63 -3.56 38.28 24.84
CA PHE A 63 -4.40 37.07 24.86
C PHE A 63 -4.80 36.66 23.43
N TRP A 64 -5.23 37.59 22.62
CA TRP A 64 -5.58 37.31 21.22
C TRP A 64 -4.37 36.89 20.39
N GLN A 65 -3.20 37.44 20.63
CA GLN A 65 -1.97 37.00 19.96
C GLN A 65 -1.64 35.55 20.33
N ILE A 66 -1.77 35.16 21.57
CA ILE A 66 -1.54 33.77 22.02
C ILE A 66 -2.56 32.83 21.39
N VAL A 67 -3.83 33.21 21.36
CA VAL A 67 -4.89 32.39 20.72
C VAL A 67 -4.60 32.18 19.25
N VAL A 68 -4.23 33.23 18.52
CA VAL A 68 -3.87 33.14 17.10
C VAL A 68 -2.63 32.27 16.90
N LEU A 69 -1.61 32.43 17.74
CA LEU A 69 -0.40 31.60 17.67
C LEU A 69 -0.73 30.12 17.87
N LEU A 70 -1.52 29.80 18.89
CA LEU A 70 -1.92 28.41 19.18
C LEU A 70 -2.79 27.81 18.07
N THR A 71 -3.70 28.58 17.48
CA THR A 71 -4.51 28.10 16.35
C THR A 71 -3.66 27.84 15.10
N VAL A 72 -2.71 28.72 14.77
CA VAL A 72 -1.77 28.51 13.68
C VAL A 72 -0.93 27.26 13.93
N LEU A 73 -0.41 27.09 15.14
CA LEU A 73 0.40 25.92 15.51
C LEU A 73 -0.40 24.62 15.41
N ALA A 74 -1.68 24.63 15.74
CA ALA A 74 -2.57 23.48 15.61
C ALA A 74 -2.93 23.16 14.14
N LEU A 75 -2.96 24.16 13.27
CA LEU A 75 -3.25 23.95 11.84
C LEU A 75 -2.08 23.35 11.06
N ILE A 76 -0.83 23.54 11.52
CA ILE A 76 0.36 23.00 10.84
C ILE A 76 0.30 21.48 10.69
N PRO A 77 0.12 20.66 11.75
CA PRO A 77 0.06 19.21 11.60
C PRO A 77 -1.13 18.78 10.74
N MET A 78 -2.26 19.47 10.83
CA MET A 78 -3.43 19.20 9.99
C MET A 78 -3.13 19.43 8.49
N ALA A 79 -2.44 20.51 8.16
CA ALA A 79 -2.01 20.80 6.80
C ALA A 79 -0.99 19.79 6.27
N LEU A 80 -0.06 19.32 7.12
CA LEU A 80 0.90 18.28 6.75
C LEU A 80 0.21 16.94 6.48
N VAL A 81 -0.73 16.54 7.31
CA VAL A 81 -1.54 15.31 7.10
C VAL A 81 -2.35 15.44 5.81
N PHE A 82 -3.01 16.58 5.59
CA PHE A 82 -3.76 16.83 4.37
C PHE A 82 -2.86 16.72 3.12
N LYS A 83 -1.72 17.41 3.13
CA LYS A 83 -0.73 17.31 2.04
C LYS A 83 -0.28 15.88 1.81
N SER A 84 0.01 15.11 2.85
CA SER A 84 0.46 13.71 2.73
C SER A 84 -0.62 12.79 2.18
N SER A 85 -1.90 13.09 2.41
CA SER A 85 -3.04 12.30 1.92
C SER A 85 -3.25 12.44 0.40
N PHE A 86 -2.83 13.56 -0.19
CA PHE A 86 -2.97 13.85 -1.63
C PHE A 86 -1.67 13.75 -2.42
N SER A 87 -0.52 13.58 -1.75
CA SER A 87 0.76 13.39 -2.43
C SER A 87 1.09 11.91 -2.54
N VAL A 88 1.38 11.45 -3.75
CA VAL A 88 2.02 10.16 -3.96
C VAL A 88 3.49 10.34 -3.61
N SER A 89 3.98 9.63 -2.62
CA SER A 89 5.37 9.66 -2.19
C SER A 89 5.92 8.24 -2.21
N ASP A 90 7.11 8.07 -2.77
CA ASP A 90 7.86 6.81 -2.70
C ASP A 90 8.53 6.65 -1.32
N ALA A 91 8.54 7.69 -0.51
CA ALA A 91 9.03 7.63 0.86
C ALA A 91 8.01 6.97 1.79
N GLU A 92 8.52 6.20 2.73
CA GLU A 92 7.68 5.60 3.77
C GLU A 92 6.96 6.70 4.57
N PRO A 93 5.68 6.50 4.91
CA PRO A 93 4.95 7.47 5.72
C PRO A 93 5.62 7.63 7.09
N LEU A 94 5.65 8.88 7.59
CA LEU A 94 6.15 9.18 8.93
C LEU A 94 5.33 8.40 9.96
N ARG A 95 5.97 7.47 10.66
CA ARG A 95 5.38 6.68 11.74
C ARG A 95 6.05 7.05 13.05
N ILE A 96 5.27 7.53 14.00
CA ILE A 96 5.74 7.90 15.33
C ILE A 96 6.04 6.64 16.16
N ASP A 97 5.22 5.60 16.00
CA ASP A 97 5.44 4.29 16.63
C ASP A 97 5.53 3.21 15.55
N HIS A 98 6.65 2.52 15.53
CA HIS A 98 6.90 1.44 14.57
C HIS A 98 6.31 0.10 15.04
N GLY A 99 5.91 -0.02 16.29
CA GLY A 99 5.36 -1.23 16.87
C GLY A 99 6.19 -2.47 16.49
N MET A 100 5.53 -3.52 15.99
CA MET A 100 6.17 -4.75 15.52
C MET A 100 6.53 -4.73 14.02
N MET A 101 6.58 -3.57 13.37
CA MET A 101 6.87 -3.47 11.94
C MET A 101 8.32 -3.88 11.63
N PHE A 102 9.26 -3.43 12.45
CA PHE A 102 10.67 -3.81 12.34
C PHE A 102 10.96 -4.95 13.31
N GLN A 103 11.10 -6.13 12.78
CA GLN A 103 11.44 -7.32 13.55
C GLN A 103 12.78 -7.86 13.07
N GLN A 104 13.53 -8.47 13.96
CA GLN A 104 14.81 -9.11 13.61
C GLN A 104 14.67 -10.37 12.75
N LYS A 105 13.43 -10.81 12.50
CA LYS A 105 13.17 -11.94 11.60
C LYS A 105 13.41 -11.56 10.14
N VAL A 106 13.97 -12.46 9.40
CA VAL A 106 14.10 -12.32 7.94
C VAL A 106 12.72 -12.56 7.31
N LYS A 107 12.22 -11.56 6.59
CA LYS A 107 10.94 -11.66 5.85
C LYS A 107 11.21 -12.16 4.43
N ALA A 108 10.20 -12.77 3.80
CA ALA A 108 10.27 -13.06 2.38
C ALA A 108 10.53 -11.78 1.57
N GLN A 109 11.40 -11.88 0.56
CA GLN A 109 11.79 -10.75 -0.31
C GLN A 109 12.58 -9.62 0.39
N SER A 110 12.98 -9.75 1.65
CA SER A 110 13.88 -8.81 2.31
C SER A 110 15.35 -9.20 2.06
N LYS A 111 16.22 -8.20 2.17
CA LYS A 111 17.65 -8.50 2.25
C LYS A 111 17.96 -9.21 3.58
N SER A 112 18.86 -10.16 3.54
CA SER A 112 19.39 -10.78 4.75
C SER A 112 20.28 -9.77 5.47
N PRO A 113 20.32 -9.75 6.82
CA PRO A 113 21.28 -8.93 7.55
C PRO A 113 22.73 -9.26 7.17
N GLU A 114 23.58 -8.23 7.12
CA GLU A 114 25.01 -8.42 6.88
C GLU A 114 25.61 -9.42 7.88
N GLY A 115 26.40 -10.34 7.38
CA GLY A 115 27.06 -11.37 8.21
C GLY A 115 26.30 -12.69 8.34
N THR A 116 25.15 -12.86 7.66
CA THR A 116 24.52 -14.17 7.55
C THR A 116 25.26 -15.06 6.54
N LEU A 117 25.36 -16.35 6.84
CA LEU A 117 26.15 -17.35 6.08
C LEU A 117 25.78 -17.50 4.59
N HIS A 118 24.74 -16.84 4.10
CA HIS A 118 24.13 -17.15 2.80
C HIS A 118 23.87 -15.92 1.91
N GLY A 119 24.58 -14.82 2.11
CA GLY A 119 24.50 -13.64 1.25
C GLY A 119 23.24 -12.79 1.48
N ASP A 120 23.01 -11.82 0.59
CA ASP A 120 22.00 -10.76 0.74
C ASP A 120 20.54 -11.20 0.51
N VAL A 121 20.29 -12.48 0.26
CA VAL A 121 18.95 -12.97 -0.13
C VAL A 121 18.31 -13.75 1.02
N SER A 122 17.08 -13.37 1.37
CA SER A 122 16.32 -14.07 2.41
C SER A 122 15.88 -15.50 2.01
N THR A 123 15.74 -15.74 0.72
CA THR A 123 15.44 -17.07 0.18
C THR A 123 16.75 -17.84 0.02
N GLN A 124 16.96 -18.82 0.88
CA GLN A 124 18.17 -19.63 0.85
C GLN A 124 18.12 -20.61 -0.32
N PRO A 125 19.17 -20.71 -1.14
CA PRO A 125 19.33 -21.80 -2.09
C PRO A 125 19.47 -23.13 -1.34
N TYR A 126 19.15 -24.23 -2.02
CA TYR A 126 19.42 -25.56 -1.46
C TYR A 126 20.92 -25.71 -1.21
N VAL A 127 21.25 -26.27 -0.06
CA VAL A 127 22.64 -26.62 0.26
C VAL A 127 23.08 -27.70 -0.74
N GLU A 128 24.17 -27.44 -1.45
CA GLU A 128 24.72 -28.38 -2.40
C GLU A 128 25.04 -29.72 -1.71
N GLY A 129 24.61 -30.84 -2.29
CA GLY A 129 24.78 -32.18 -1.70
C GLY A 129 23.73 -32.55 -0.64
N ALA A 130 22.81 -31.66 -0.24
CA ALA A 130 21.73 -32.01 0.67
C ALA A 130 20.66 -32.84 -0.04
N ILE A 131 20.45 -34.07 0.42
CA ILE A 131 19.43 -35.01 -0.08
C ILE A 131 18.26 -34.99 0.89
N ARG A 132 17.06 -34.75 0.34
CA ARG A 132 15.82 -34.81 1.14
C ARG A 132 15.58 -36.24 1.64
N TYR A 133 15.28 -36.38 2.92
CA TYR A 133 14.93 -37.67 3.49
C TYR A 133 13.74 -38.29 2.72
N GLY A 134 13.88 -39.56 2.33
CA GLY A 134 12.88 -40.29 1.53
C GLY A 134 12.87 -40.00 0.03
N SER A 135 13.74 -39.12 -0.50
CA SER A 135 13.93 -39.00 -1.93
C SER A 135 14.94 -40.03 -2.44
N THR A 136 14.53 -40.83 -3.41
CA THR A 136 15.46 -41.60 -4.22
C THR A 136 15.92 -40.75 -5.37
N GLU A 137 17.23 -40.53 -5.51
CA GLU A 137 17.79 -39.84 -6.69
C GLU A 137 17.41 -40.59 -7.96
N ASP A 138 16.63 -39.93 -8.81
CA ASP A 138 16.35 -40.36 -10.16
C ASP A 138 16.88 -39.26 -11.07
N GLU A 139 18.03 -39.50 -11.68
CA GLU A 139 18.72 -38.48 -12.46
C GLU A 139 17.83 -37.93 -13.60
N HIS A 140 17.01 -38.78 -14.23
CA HIS A 140 16.07 -38.32 -15.24
C HIS A 140 14.97 -37.44 -14.64
N PHE A 141 14.38 -37.85 -13.52
CA PHE A 141 13.29 -37.11 -12.90
C PHE A 141 13.75 -35.81 -12.24
N ASP A 142 14.89 -35.82 -11.57
CA ASP A 142 15.36 -34.69 -10.80
C ASP A 142 16.19 -33.68 -11.62
N LYS A 143 16.92 -34.16 -12.65
CA LYS A 143 17.87 -33.37 -13.45
C LYS A 143 17.57 -33.31 -14.95
N GLY A 144 16.65 -34.12 -15.46
CA GLY A 144 16.36 -34.22 -16.90
C GLY A 144 17.48 -34.87 -17.71
N LYS A 145 18.39 -35.59 -17.05
CA LYS A 145 19.57 -36.17 -17.64
C LYS A 145 19.67 -37.67 -17.29
N VAL A 146 20.40 -38.40 -18.10
CA VAL A 146 20.85 -39.75 -17.79
C VAL A 146 22.31 -39.85 -18.25
N ASN A 147 23.19 -40.27 -17.38
CA ASN A 147 24.64 -40.26 -17.63
C ASN A 147 25.18 -38.93 -18.14
N GLY A 148 24.66 -37.83 -17.59
CA GLY A 148 25.06 -36.47 -17.97
C GLY A 148 24.49 -35.92 -19.30
N GLN A 149 23.74 -36.74 -20.04
CA GLN A 149 23.13 -36.36 -21.33
C GLN A 149 21.64 -36.02 -21.14
N PHE A 150 21.17 -34.97 -21.82
CA PHE A 150 19.75 -34.63 -21.81
C PHE A 150 18.92 -35.67 -22.52
N VAL A 151 17.81 -36.05 -21.92
CA VAL A 151 16.97 -37.15 -22.43
C VAL A 151 15.69 -36.59 -23.06
N ASN A 152 15.25 -37.22 -24.16
CA ASN A 152 13.91 -37.02 -24.70
C ASN A 152 12.90 -37.89 -23.98
N GLY A 153 11.71 -37.35 -23.82
CA GLY A 153 10.61 -38.03 -23.16
C GLY A 153 10.56 -37.82 -21.64
N PHE A 154 9.52 -38.32 -21.03
CA PHE A 154 9.22 -38.13 -19.61
C PHE A 154 9.80 -39.23 -18.75
N PRO A 155 10.19 -38.94 -17.51
CA PRO A 155 10.69 -39.95 -16.56
C PRO A 155 9.68 -41.10 -16.33
N ALA A 156 10.22 -42.26 -16.06
CA ALA A 156 9.40 -43.46 -15.81
C ALA A 156 8.39 -43.27 -14.65
N LYS A 157 8.79 -42.52 -13.62
CA LYS A 157 7.92 -42.17 -12.47
C LYS A 157 6.65 -41.41 -12.87
N LEU A 158 6.62 -40.77 -14.04
CA LEU A 158 5.51 -39.92 -14.50
C LEU A 158 4.66 -40.61 -15.58
N LYS A 159 5.05 -41.79 -16.10
CA LYS A 159 4.33 -42.45 -17.21
C LYS A 159 2.83 -42.61 -16.96
N ASP A 160 2.48 -43.01 -15.77
CA ASP A 160 1.08 -43.24 -15.37
C ASP A 160 0.33 -41.97 -14.97
N LYS A 161 1.06 -40.83 -14.91
CA LYS A 161 0.53 -39.50 -14.54
C LYS A 161 0.49 -38.55 -15.74
N LEU A 162 0.84 -38.98 -16.94
CA LEU A 162 0.78 -38.15 -18.17
C LEU A 162 -0.66 -38.08 -18.68
N ASP A 163 -1.50 -37.44 -17.91
CA ASP A 163 -2.93 -37.30 -18.14
C ASP A 163 -3.34 -35.79 -18.30
N MET A 164 -4.65 -35.60 -18.39
CA MET A 164 -5.21 -34.25 -18.51
C MET A 164 -4.98 -33.42 -17.23
N ASP A 165 -4.96 -34.06 -16.07
CA ASP A 165 -4.75 -33.36 -14.79
C ASP A 165 -3.33 -32.81 -14.73
N MET A 166 -2.33 -33.57 -15.18
CA MET A 166 -0.97 -33.07 -15.31
C MET A 166 -0.85 -31.92 -16.34
N MET A 167 -1.61 -32.01 -17.43
CA MET A 167 -1.68 -30.94 -18.43
C MET A 167 -2.26 -29.65 -17.83
N VAL A 168 -3.37 -29.73 -17.10
CA VAL A 168 -4.01 -28.61 -16.41
C VAL A 168 -3.06 -28.01 -15.36
N ARG A 169 -2.38 -28.89 -14.60
CA ARG A 169 -1.35 -28.46 -13.64
C ARG A 169 -0.22 -27.71 -14.35
N GLY A 170 0.27 -28.23 -15.46
CA GLY A 170 1.30 -27.59 -16.28
C GLY A 170 0.87 -26.22 -16.82
N HIS A 171 -0.35 -26.12 -17.33
CA HIS A 171 -0.94 -24.85 -17.76
C HIS A 171 -1.00 -23.83 -16.62
N ARG A 172 -1.49 -24.24 -15.45
CA ARG A 172 -1.57 -23.37 -14.27
C ARG A 172 -0.20 -22.86 -13.85
N GLN A 173 0.79 -23.72 -13.71
CA GLN A 173 2.15 -23.33 -13.33
C GLN A 173 2.82 -22.46 -14.39
N PHE A 174 2.64 -22.79 -15.66
CA PHE A 174 3.12 -21.95 -16.77
C PHE A 174 2.51 -20.55 -16.72
N THR A 175 1.21 -20.45 -16.49
CA THR A 175 0.52 -19.15 -16.40
C THR A 175 1.05 -18.31 -15.25
N ILE A 176 1.36 -18.92 -14.11
CA ILE A 176 1.86 -18.20 -12.91
C ILE A 176 3.31 -17.74 -13.11
N TYR A 177 4.20 -18.61 -13.58
CA TYR A 177 5.63 -18.37 -13.52
C TYR A 177 6.26 -18.00 -14.87
N CYS A 178 5.71 -18.45 -15.98
CA CYS A 178 6.33 -18.37 -17.30
C CYS A 178 5.68 -17.32 -18.22
N SER A 179 4.34 -17.25 -18.20
CA SER A 179 3.57 -16.40 -19.13
C SER A 179 3.87 -14.92 -18.98
N VAL A 180 4.28 -14.47 -17.80
CA VAL A 180 4.62 -13.07 -17.51
C VAL A 180 5.73 -12.56 -18.44
N CYS A 181 6.68 -13.43 -18.77
CA CYS A 181 7.77 -13.14 -19.72
C CYS A 181 7.52 -13.74 -21.09
N HIS A 182 7.07 -15.01 -21.17
CA HIS A 182 6.95 -15.75 -22.43
C HIS A 182 5.61 -15.57 -23.14
N GLY A 183 4.61 -14.89 -22.51
CA GLY A 183 3.26 -14.78 -23.05
C GLY A 183 2.43 -16.04 -22.83
N ALA A 184 1.11 -15.92 -22.87
CA ALA A 184 0.20 -17.03 -22.63
C ALA A 184 0.33 -18.15 -23.69
N ALA A 185 0.62 -17.78 -24.93
CA ALA A 185 0.84 -18.70 -26.03
C ALA A 185 2.32 -19.08 -26.25
N GLY A 186 3.25 -18.51 -25.48
CA GLY A 186 4.68 -18.85 -25.55
C GLY A 186 5.46 -18.19 -26.68
N TYR A 187 4.99 -17.08 -27.22
CA TYR A 187 5.70 -16.35 -28.28
C TYR A 187 6.85 -15.46 -27.80
N GLY A 188 7.01 -15.27 -26.50
CA GLY A 188 8.00 -14.36 -25.93
C GLY A 188 7.50 -12.92 -25.78
N ASP A 189 6.21 -12.71 -25.91
CA ASP A 189 5.49 -11.42 -25.92
C ASP A 189 4.82 -11.08 -24.57
N GLY A 190 5.31 -11.65 -23.48
CA GLY A 190 4.74 -11.45 -22.16
C GLY A 190 4.78 -10.00 -21.70
N MET A 191 4.01 -9.69 -20.65
CA MET A 191 3.83 -8.33 -20.12
C MET A 191 5.17 -7.65 -19.79
N VAL A 192 6.10 -8.38 -19.18
CA VAL A 192 7.42 -7.84 -18.82
C VAL A 192 8.20 -7.41 -20.06
N HIS A 193 8.15 -8.20 -21.15
CA HIS A 193 8.81 -7.85 -22.41
C HIS A 193 8.17 -6.62 -23.05
N ARG A 194 6.83 -6.54 -23.08
CA ARG A 194 6.12 -5.38 -23.63
C ARG A 194 6.46 -4.09 -22.88
N ILE A 195 6.39 -4.11 -21.55
CA ILE A 195 6.73 -2.94 -20.72
C ILE A 195 8.20 -2.55 -20.93
N ALA A 196 9.11 -3.52 -21.00
CA ALA A 196 10.53 -3.25 -21.23
C ALA A 196 10.74 -2.57 -22.60
N THR A 197 10.05 -3.04 -23.65
CA THR A 197 10.14 -2.47 -25.00
C THR A 197 9.53 -1.07 -25.09
N GLU A 198 8.38 -0.85 -24.45
CA GLU A 198 7.72 0.46 -24.38
C GLU A 198 8.60 1.50 -23.66
N ARG A 199 9.20 1.11 -22.54
CA ARG A 199 10.13 1.99 -21.81
C ARG A 199 11.42 2.27 -22.60
N ALA A 200 11.92 1.30 -23.35
CA ALA A 200 13.05 1.52 -24.26
C ALA A 200 12.72 2.56 -25.32
N ALA A 201 11.53 2.47 -25.90
CA ALA A 201 11.09 3.38 -26.94
C ALA A 201 10.85 4.81 -26.42
N SER A 202 10.42 4.95 -25.15
CA SER A 202 10.20 6.27 -24.52
C SER A 202 11.48 6.96 -24.04
N GLY A 203 12.63 6.31 -24.10
CA GLY A 203 13.90 6.86 -23.61
C GLY A 203 14.01 6.98 -22.08
N ASP A 204 13.06 6.41 -21.35
CA ASP A 204 12.93 6.55 -19.89
C ASP A 204 13.91 5.67 -19.09
N VAL A 205 14.67 4.80 -19.74
CA VAL A 205 15.56 3.85 -19.05
C VAL A 205 16.93 3.76 -19.70
N THR A 206 17.93 4.30 -19.03
CA THR A 206 19.33 4.29 -19.46
C THR A 206 19.98 2.89 -19.52
N ASN A 207 19.38 1.85 -18.95
CA ASN A 207 19.95 0.51 -18.83
C ASN A 207 19.19 -0.59 -19.63
N LEU A 208 18.29 -0.24 -20.54
CA LEU A 208 17.54 -1.23 -21.31
C LEU A 208 18.37 -1.93 -22.40
N SER A 209 19.58 -1.43 -22.70
CA SER A 209 20.54 -2.12 -23.55
C SER A 209 20.93 -3.52 -23.07
N LEU A 210 20.66 -3.82 -21.77
CA LEU A 210 20.88 -5.12 -21.16
C LEU A 210 19.67 -6.05 -21.23
N TRP A 211 18.51 -5.57 -21.71
CA TRP A 211 17.32 -6.40 -21.81
C TRP A 211 17.45 -7.37 -22.99
N VAL A 212 17.33 -8.66 -22.69
CA VAL A 212 17.30 -9.72 -23.68
C VAL A 212 15.86 -10.25 -23.80
N PRO A 213 15.21 -10.12 -24.95
CA PRO A 213 13.87 -10.63 -25.15
C PRO A 213 13.76 -12.13 -24.87
N PRO A 214 12.67 -12.58 -24.21
CA PRO A 214 12.41 -13.99 -24.04
C PRO A 214 12.29 -14.68 -25.40
N LYS A 215 12.92 -15.84 -25.56
CA LYS A 215 12.80 -16.61 -26.81
C LYS A 215 11.39 -17.17 -26.93
N SER A 216 10.89 -17.16 -28.16
CA SER A 216 9.66 -17.89 -28.49
C SER A 216 9.86 -19.39 -28.28
N MET A 217 8.90 -20.04 -27.63
CA MET A 217 8.90 -21.49 -27.46
C MET A 217 8.63 -22.23 -28.76
N HIS A 218 8.14 -21.51 -29.79
CA HIS A 218 7.88 -22.04 -31.13
C HIS A 218 9.08 -21.95 -32.08
N ASP A 219 10.15 -21.26 -31.64
CA ASP A 219 11.41 -21.21 -32.40
C ASP A 219 11.90 -22.63 -32.67
N PRO A 220 12.24 -22.98 -33.92
CA PRO A 220 12.73 -24.32 -34.30
C PRO A 220 13.90 -24.81 -33.41
N LEU A 221 14.80 -23.90 -33.04
CA LEU A 221 15.92 -24.24 -32.13
C LEU A 221 15.45 -24.60 -30.73
N ILE A 222 14.38 -23.99 -30.25
CA ILE A 222 13.82 -24.31 -28.93
C ILE A 222 12.96 -25.58 -29.02
N ALA A 223 12.18 -25.71 -30.09
CA ALA A 223 11.31 -26.87 -30.29
C ALA A 223 12.09 -28.17 -30.52
N SER A 224 13.31 -28.11 -31.07
CA SER A 224 14.17 -29.29 -31.26
C SER A 224 14.90 -29.76 -30.01
N LYS A 225 14.90 -28.97 -28.94
CA LYS A 225 15.60 -29.35 -27.71
C LYS A 225 14.97 -30.56 -27.04
N PRO A 226 15.78 -31.45 -26.44
CA PRO A 226 15.27 -32.53 -25.60
C PRO A 226 14.40 -32.04 -24.44
N ASP A 227 13.43 -32.84 -24.03
CA ASP A 227 12.57 -32.49 -22.87
C ASP A 227 13.37 -32.24 -21.60
N GLY A 228 14.43 -33.02 -21.39
CA GLY A 228 15.36 -32.83 -20.29
C GLY A 228 16.13 -31.51 -20.34
N GLU A 229 16.45 -30.96 -21.53
CA GLU A 229 17.10 -29.64 -21.63
C GLU A 229 16.11 -28.52 -21.28
N ILE A 230 14.83 -28.66 -21.65
CA ILE A 230 13.79 -27.69 -21.25
C ILE A 230 13.61 -27.75 -19.72
N PHE A 231 13.55 -28.95 -19.15
CA PHE A 231 13.47 -29.16 -17.71
C PHE A 231 14.68 -28.52 -16.97
N ASP A 232 15.90 -28.74 -17.46
CA ASP A 232 17.13 -28.16 -16.90
C ASP A 232 17.12 -26.63 -17.01
N THR A 233 16.64 -26.08 -18.14
CA THR A 233 16.49 -24.64 -18.32
C THR A 233 15.51 -24.02 -17.31
N ILE A 234 14.40 -24.71 -17.03
CA ILE A 234 13.45 -24.27 -16.00
C ILE A 234 14.09 -24.35 -14.59
N THR A 235 14.88 -25.40 -14.36
CA THR A 235 15.50 -25.67 -13.06
C THR A 235 16.59 -24.65 -12.72
N ASN A 236 17.56 -24.52 -13.61
CA ASN A 236 18.81 -23.78 -13.37
C ASN A 236 18.84 -22.40 -14.01
N GLY A 237 17.89 -22.13 -14.90
CA GLY A 237 17.90 -20.93 -15.73
C GLY A 237 18.84 -21.05 -16.92
N LYS A 238 18.81 -20.07 -17.80
CA LYS A 238 19.73 -19.94 -18.94
C LYS A 238 19.93 -18.48 -19.31
N ASN A 239 21.17 -18.02 -19.38
CA ASN A 239 21.53 -16.63 -19.67
C ASN A 239 20.87 -15.63 -18.69
N LYS A 240 19.91 -14.82 -19.16
CA LYS A 240 19.16 -13.85 -18.35
C LYS A 240 17.91 -14.44 -17.70
N MET A 241 17.50 -15.64 -18.06
CA MET A 241 16.41 -16.35 -17.42
C MET A 241 16.86 -16.97 -16.11
N LEU A 242 16.23 -16.59 -15.03
CA LEU A 242 16.51 -17.17 -13.71
C LEU A 242 15.98 -18.60 -13.61
N GLY A 243 16.61 -19.42 -12.77
CA GLY A 243 16.14 -20.75 -12.45
C GLY A 243 14.97 -20.75 -11.47
N TYR A 244 14.06 -21.72 -11.64
CA TYR A 244 12.87 -21.89 -10.80
C TYR A 244 12.93 -23.19 -9.98
N GLY A 245 14.08 -23.86 -9.93
CA GLY A 245 14.24 -25.12 -9.23
C GLY A 245 13.89 -25.08 -7.75
N TYR A 246 14.08 -23.94 -7.11
CA TYR A 246 13.76 -23.74 -5.70
C TYR A 246 12.27 -23.41 -5.43
N ARG A 247 11.52 -23.02 -6.46
CA ARG A 247 10.09 -22.67 -6.33
C ARG A 247 9.14 -23.75 -6.81
N LEU A 248 9.58 -24.53 -7.80
CA LEU A 248 8.78 -25.54 -8.46
C LEU A 248 9.30 -26.94 -8.10
N THR A 249 8.38 -27.80 -7.73
CA THR A 249 8.73 -29.21 -7.55
C THR A 249 9.17 -29.86 -8.87
N PRO A 250 9.94 -30.94 -8.86
CA PRO A 250 10.26 -31.67 -10.10
C PRO A 250 9.03 -32.05 -10.93
N GLU A 251 7.95 -32.48 -10.26
CA GLU A 251 6.68 -32.79 -10.92
C GLU A 251 6.06 -31.57 -11.61
N ASP A 252 6.06 -30.38 -10.96
CA ASP A 252 5.55 -29.16 -11.57
C ASP A 252 6.37 -28.74 -12.79
N ARG A 253 7.68 -28.89 -12.72
CA ARG A 253 8.57 -28.59 -13.85
C ARG A 253 8.32 -29.49 -15.04
N TRP A 254 8.15 -30.80 -14.83
CA TRP A 254 7.76 -31.74 -15.86
C TRP A 254 6.35 -31.48 -16.40
N ALA A 255 5.41 -31.05 -15.55
CA ALA A 255 4.09 -30.63 -16.02
C ALA A 255 4.18 -29.39 -16.93
N ILE A 256 5.07 -28.43 -16.61
CA ILE A 256 5.32 -27.28 -17.49
C ILE A 256 5.94 -27.75 -18.80
N VAL A 257 6.90 -28.67 -18.80
CA VAL A 257 7.48 -29.23 -20.04
C VAL A 257 6.38 -29.85 -20.91
N LEU A 258 5.46 -30.62 -20.31
CA LEU A 258 4.32 -31.21 -21.00
C LEU A 258 3.45 -30.13 -21.66
N TYR A 259 3.13 -29.09 -20.93
CA TYR A 259 2.34 -27.97 -21.45
C TYR A 259 3.06 -27.20 -22.56
N VAL A 260 4.36 -26.94 -22.44
CA VAL A 260 5.18 -26.31 -23.48
C VAL A 260 5.15 -27.15 -24.76
N ARG A 261 5.25 -28.49 -24.66
CA ARG A 261 5.14 -29.39 -25.80
C ARG A 261 3.75 -29.34 -26.46
N ALA A 262 2.71 -29.23 -25.64
CA ALA A 262 1.35 -29.03 -26.15
C ALA A 262 1.21 -27.70 -26.89
N LEU A 263 1.75 -26.60 -26.39
CA LEU A 263 1.79 -25.31 -27.06
C LEU A 263 2.52 -25.41 -28.42
N GLN A 264 3.71 -26.01 -28.45
CA GLN A 264 4.47 -26.23 -29.68
C GLN A 264 3.71 -27.06 -30.70
N LYS A 265 2.98 -28.09 -30.26
CA LYS A 265 2.18 -28.96 -31.12
C LYS A 265 0.93 -28.27 -31.64
N SER A 266 0.28 -27.44 -30.81
CA SER A 266 -0.94 -26.72 -31.20
C SER A 266 -0.69 -25.76 -32.39
N GLN A 267 0.49 -25.15 -32.47
CA GLN A 267 0.86 -24.26 -33.59
C GLN A 267 1.18 -25.00 -34.90
N LYS A 268 1.48 -26.30 -34.83
CA LYS A 268 1.71 -27.15 -36.01
C LYS A 268 0.47 -27.95 -36.39
N GLY A 269 -0.60 -27.90 -35.61
CA GLY A 269 -1.85 -28.57 -35.90
C GLY A 269 -2.53 -27.93 -37.10
N LYS A 270 -2.86 -28.71 -38.12
CA LYS A 270 -3.85 -28.30 -39.13
C LYS A 270 -5.15 -28.06 -38.36
N VAL A 271 -5.78 -26.93 -38.60
CA VAL A 271 -7.15 -26.67 -38.12
C VAL A 271 -8.00 -27.78 -38.71
N ALA A 272 -8.41 -28.77 -37.92
CA ALA A 272 -9.48 -29.65 -38.31
C ALA A 272 -10.70 -28.74 -38.54
N GLU A 273 -11.24 -28.77 -39.75
CA GLU A 273 -12.52 -28.10 -40.03
C GLU A 273 -13.54 -28.63 -39.05
N THR A 274 -13.70 -27.92 -37.93
CA THR A 274 -14.80 -28.16 -37.00
C THR A 274 -16.06 -27.75 -37.76
N GLY A 275 -16.83 -28.73 -38.18
CA GLY A 275 -18.18 -28.50 -38.67
C GLY A 275 -18.96 -27.65 -37.67
N PRO A 276 -20.03 -26.95 -38.09
CA PRO A 276 -20.69 -25.92 -37.29
C PRO A 276 -21.02 -26.45 -35.89
N ALA A 277 -20.59 -25.71 -34.88
CA ALA A 277 -20.85 -26.03 -33.47
C ALA A 277 -22.35 -26.16 -33.26
N LYS A 278 -22.81 -27.32 -32.83
CA LYS A 278 -24.17 -27.51 -32.32
C LYS A 278 -24.37 -26.55 -31.15
N THR A 279 -25.06 -25.45 -31.40
CA THR A 279 -25.55 -24.56 -30.35
C THR A 279 -26.60 -25.32 -29.55
N THR A 280 -26.24 -25.78 -28.38
CA THR A 280 -27.19 -26.22 -27.37
C THR A 280 -27.92 -24.98 -26.84
N PRO A 281 -29.26 -24.90 -26.91
CA PRO A 281 -29.97 -23.74 -26.39
C PRO A 281 -29.79 -23.66 -24.87
N ALA A 282 -29.47 -22.46 -24.40
CA ALA A 282 -29.38 -22.15 -22.99
C ALA A 282 -30.73 -22.41 -22.33
N SER A 283 -30.76 -23.28 -21.34
CA SER A 283 -31.91 -23.50 -20.45
C SER A 283 -32.16 -22.22 -19.68
N THR A 284 -33.26 -21.55 -19.98
CA THR A 284 -33.84 -20.48 -19.16
C THR A 284 -34.31 -21.09 -17.83
N ALA A 285 -33.52 -20.96 -16.79
CA ALA A 285 -33.97 -21.16 -15.42
C ALA A 285 -34.52 -19.83 -14.90
N SER A 286 -35.85 -19.73 -14.85
CA SER A 286 -36.60 -18.74 -14.08
C SER A 286 -36.47 -19.02 -12.58
N ARG A 287 -35.94 -18.09 -11.84
CA ARG A 287 -36.42 -17.49 -10.58
C ARG A 287 -35.31 -16.76 -9.86
#